data_d1223afb07049159a47bd3a2bb61edf0
#
_entry.id   d1223afb07049159a47bd3a2bb61edf0
#
_cell.length_a   1.000
_cell.length_b   1.000
_cell.length_c   1.000
_cell.angle_alpha   90.00
_cell.angle_beta   90.00
_cell.angle_gamma   90.00
#
_symmetry.space_group_name_H-M   'P 1'
#
loop_
_entity.id
_entity.type
_entity.pdbx_description
1 polymer ?
#
loop_
_entity_poly.entity_id
_entity_poly.type
_entity_poly.pdbx_seq_one_letter_code
_entity_poly.pdbx_strand_id
1 'polypeptide(L)'
;DSAEKALDGLIENPPDIVITDISLPGMRGTELIMSLKDKMLQTQFMVCSIHDDNDTIFEALKCGASGYILKDPVTAAEIIKAIRDLYNGGSPMSPYIARKVISSFQKSTTHNEQALLSIREKEVLELLAKGLLYKEIADKLGVTHETVKKHLKNIYQKLHVQNKIEALNKFKLL
;
A
#
# COMPACT_ATOMS: atom_id res chain seq x y z
N ASP A 1 19.79 8.45 17.36
CA ASP A 1 18.78 8.16 18.36
C ASP A 1 17.72 7.27 17.75
N SER A 2 16.62 6.92 18.43
CA SER A 2 15.63 5.97 17.92
C SER A 2 14.24 6.61 17.85
N ALA A 3 13.34 6.03 17.07
CA ALA A 3 11.95 6.48 16.92
C ALA A 3 11.20 6.43 18.26
N GLU A 4 11.45 5.39 19.07
CA GLU A 4 10.81 5.21 20.38
C GLU A 4 11.15 6.35 21.34
N LYS A 5 12.41 6.81 21.32
CA LYS A 5 12.84 7.95 22.17
C LYS A 5 12.23 9.28 21.72
N ALA A 6 11.94 9.43 20.44
CA ALA A 6 11.32 10.63 19.91
C ALA A 6 9.81 10.71 20.19
N LEU A 7 9.16 9.57 20.37
CA LEU A 7 7.70 9.44 20.38
C LEU A 7 7.03 10.28 21.48
N ASP A 8 7.52 10.16 22.72
CA ASP A 8 6.95 10.90 23.87
C ASP A 8 7.20 12.40 23.72
N GLY A 9 8.41 12.81 23.36
CA GLY A 9 8.75 14.21 23.16
C GLY A 9 7.98 14.88 22.02
N LEU A 10 7.69 14.15 20.94
CA LEU A 10 6.88 14.64 19.82
C LEU A 10 5.42 14.83 20.21
N ILE A 11 4.87 13.96 21.06
CA ILE A 11 3.49 14.08 21.56
C ILE A 11 3.35 15.25 22.54
N GLU A 12 4.34 15.44 23.41
CA GLU A 12 4.32 16.54 24.38
C GLU A 12 4.46 17.91 23.73
N ASN A 13 5.30 18.02 22.71
CA ASN A 13 5.58 19.24 21.97
C ASN A 13 5.47 18.99 20.46
N PRO A 14 4.27 18.95 19.89
CA PRO A 14 4.07 18.61 18.49
C PRO A 14 4.70 19.67 17.56
N PRO A 15 5.65 19.31 16.69
CA PRO A 15 6.17 20.21 15.69
C PRO A 15 5.21 20.32 14.50
N ASP A 16 5.36 21.37 13.70
CA ASP A 16 4.63 21.50 12.43
C ASP A 16 5.01 20.41 11.42
N ILE A 17 6.28 19.99 11.42
CA ILE A 17 6.82 19.00 10.49
C ILE A 17 7.72 17.99 11.23
N VAL A 18 7.51 16.72 10.93
CA VAL A 18 8.41 15.62 11.29
C VAL A 18 9.05 15.06 10.04
N ILE A 19 10.39 15.03 10.01
CA ILE A 19 11.14 14.35 8.95
C ILE A 19 11.74 13.08 9.54
N THR A 20 11.51 11.96 8.90
CA THR A 20 12.00 10.65 9.36
C THR A 20 12.64 9.85 8.24
N ASP A 21 13.62 9.02 8.58
CA ASP A 21 14.02 7.93 7.69
C ASP A 21 13.09 6.73 7.92
N ILE A 22 13.00 5.87 6.94
CA ILE A 22 12.32 4.57 7.05
C ILE A 22 13.13 3.60 7.88
N SER A 23 14.44 3.54 7.61
CA SER A 23 15.38 2.62 8.26
C SER A 23 15.93 3.22 9.53
N LEU A 24 15.15 3.22 10.60
CA LEU A 24 15.59 3.58 11.94
C LEU A 24 15.88 2.32 12.78
N PRO A 25 16.79 2.40 13.74
CA PRO A 25 17.00 1.31 14.71
C PRO A 25 15.73 1.12 15.56
N GLY A 26 15.28 -0.13 15.72
CA GLY A 26 14.06 -0.44 16.46
C GLY A 26 12.81 -0.22 15.60
N MET A 27 11.98 0.73 15.97
CA MET A 27 10.74 1.07 15.25
C MET A 27 11.06 1.74 13.89
N ARG A 28 10.44 1.28 12.83
CA ARG A 28 10.57 1.88 11.49
C ARG A 28 9.93 3.28 11.44
N GLY A 29 10.46 4.15 10.58
CA GLY A 29 9.87 5.49 10.38
C GLY A 29 8.42 5.47 9.92
N THR A 30 7.99 4.47 9.16
CA THR A 30 6.59 4.26 8.77
C THR A 30 5.70 3.93 9.98
N GLU A 31 6.19 3.12 10.91
CA GLU A 31 5.48 2.80 12.16
C GLU A 31 5.39 4.02 13.08
N LEU A 32 6.45 4.84 13.12
CA LEU A 32 6.44 6.12 13.85
C LEU A 32 5.33 7.04 13.30
N ILE A 33 5.25 7.24 11.99
CA ILE A 33 4.20 8.03 11.36
C ILE A 33 2.81 7.50 11.72
N MET A 34 2.59 6.19 11.58
CA MET A 34 1.31 5.56 11.95
C MET A 34 0.92 5.80 13.39
N SER A 35 1.89 5.78 14.30
CA SER A 35 1.65 5.98 15.75
C SER A 35 1.30 7.42 16.12
N LEU A 36 1.72 8.39 15.30
CA LEU A 36 1.61 9.81 15.58
C LEU A 36 0.52 10.54 14.79
N LYS A 37 0.22 10.13 13.54
CA LYS A 37 -0.66 10.87 12.62
C LYS A 37 -2.04 11.18 13.19
N ASP A 38 -2.63 10.25 13.93
CA ASP A 38 -3.96 10.41 14.54
C ASP A 38 -3.93 11.21 15.83
N LYS A 39 -2.75 11.35 16.45
CA LYS A 39 -2.52 12.12 17.67
C LYS A 39 -2.07 13.55 17.39
N MET A 40 -1.43 13.78 16.24
CA MET A 40 -0.79 15.03 15.85
C MET A 40 -1.39 15.53 14.52
N LEU A 41 -2.69 15.87 14.52
CA LEU A 41 -3.48 16.19 13.33
C LEU A 41 -2.96 17.39 12.52
N GLN A 42 -2.21 18.30 13.14
CA GLN A 42 -1.65 19.48 12.48
C GLN A 42 -0.21 19.25 12.00
N THR A 43 0.43 18.17 12.46
CA THR A 43 1.80 17.86 12.08
C THR A 43 1.85 17.17 10.73
N GLN A 44 2.71 17.64 9.85
CA GLN A 44 2.96 17.01 8.56
C GLN A 44 4.19 16.09 8.62
N PHE A 45 4.11 14.96 7.97
CA PHE A 45 5.19 13.96 7.98
C PHE A 45 5.85 13.87 6.62
N MET A 46 7.18 13.92 6.59
CA MET A 46 7.99 13.73 5.39
C MET A 46 9.00 12.61 5.60
N VAL A 47 9.09 11.72 4.61
CA VAL A 47 10.12 10.69 4.59
C VAL A 47 11.33 11.19 3.82
N CYS A 48 12.52 11.00 4.39
CA CYS A 48 13.81 11.21 3.73
C CYS A 48 14.61 9.91 3.82
N SER A 49 14.72 9.16 2.72
CA SER A 49 15.28 7.80 2.73
C SER A 49 16.13 7.49 1.50
N ILE A 50 16.95 6.44 1.60
CA ILE A 50 17.69 5.89 0.44
C ILE A 50 16.83 4.93 -0.39
N HIS A 51 15.69 4.48 0.13
CA HIS A 51 14.82 3.53 -0.54
C HIS A 51 14.05 4.19 -1.67
N ASP A 52 14.10 3.58 -2.85
CA ASP A 52 13.42 4.09 -4.03
C ASP A 52 12.46 3.08 -4.66
N ASP A 53 12.28 1.91 -4.04
CA ASP A 53 11.34 0.88 -4.51
C ASP A 53 9.88 1.30 -4.28
N ASN A 54 8.99 0.80 -5.14
CA ASN A 54 7.58 1.19 -5.13
C ASN A 54 6.88 0.83 -3.82
N ASP A 55 7.13 -0.39 -3.30
CA ASP A 55 6.42 -0.89 -2.13
C ASP A 55 6.72 -0.01 -0.90
N THR A 56 7.97 0.34 -0.71
CA THR A 56 8.43 1.21 0.37
C THR A 56 7.87 2.64 0.25
N ILE A 57 7.88 3.22 -0.95
CA ILE A 57 7.29 4.55 -1.19
C ILE A 57 5.79 4.55 -0.88
N PHE A 58 5.06 3.53 -1.38
CA PHE A 58 3.62 3.45 -1.14
C PHE A 58 3.26 3.15 0.31
N GLU A 59 4.04 2.31 0.98
CA GLU A 59 3.91 2.08 2.41
C GLU A 59 3.98 3.41 3.18
N ALA A 60 5.02 4.21 2.92
CA ALA A 60 5.21 5.49 3.59
C ALA A 60 4.02 6.46 3.36
N LEU A 61 3.57 6.60 2.12
CA LEU A 61 2.43 7.46 1.78
C LEU A 61 1.12 6.98 2.42
N LYS A 62 0.86 5.67 2.41
CA LYS A 62 -0.31 5.06 3.09
C LYS A 62 -0.27 5.24 4.60
N CYS A 63 0.91 5.22 5.21
CA CYS A 63 1.09 5.48 6.63
C CYS A 63 0.78 6.91 7.02
N GLY A 64 0.75 7.86 6.07
CA GLY A 64 0.42 9.25 6.29
C GLY A 64 1.54 10.24 5.99
N ALA A 65 2.62 9.81 5.31
CA ALA A 65 3.63 10.74 4.83
C ALA A 65 3.04 11.66 3.74
N SER A 66 3.19 12.96 3.92
CA SER A 66 2.78 14.00 2.96
C SER A 66 3.88 14.35 1.97
N GLY A 67 5.11 13.88 2.17
CA GLY A 67 6.24 14.06 1.28
C GLY A 67 7.23 12.91 1.32
N TYR A 68 7.98 12.73 0.22
CA TYR A 68 9.00 11.69 0.11
C TYR A 68 10.20 12.18 -0.70
N ILE A 69 11.38 12.18 -0.09
CA ILE A 69 12.63 12.64 -0.72
C ILE A 69 13.68 11.55 -0.63
N LEU A 70 14.39 11.32 -1.72
CA LEU A 70 15.58 10.46 -1.71
C LEU A 70 16.76 11.23 -1.09
N LYS A 71 17.53 10.52 -0.25
CA LYS A 71 18.75 11.09 0.37
C LYS A 71 19.87 11.33 -0.63
N ASP A 72 19.86 10.63 -1.76
CA ASP A 72 20.90 10.71 -2.77
C ASP A 72 20.27 10.73 -4.19
N PRO A 73 20.61 11.70 -5.02
CA PRO A 73 21.30 12.95 -4.69
C PRO A 73 20.32 14.00 -4.16
N VAL A 74 20.58 14.59 -3.00
CA VAL A 74 19.81 15.72 -2.48
C VAL A 74 20.75 16.74 -1.82
N THR A 75 20.54 18.02 -2.08
CA THR A 75 21.27 19.12 -1.45
C THR A 75 20.52 19.66 -0.23
N ALA A 76 21.24 20.30 0.69
CA ALA A 76 20.60 20.97 1.82
C ALA A 76 19.57 22.02 1.38
N ALA A 77 19.82 22.72 0.29
CA ALA A 77 18.89 23.70 -0.27
C ALA A 77 17.58 23.06 -0.73
N GLU A 78 17.63 21.87 -1.33
CA GLU A 78 16.44 21.11 -1.76
C GLU A 78 15.64 20.60 -0.56
N ILE A 79 16.31 20.16 0.50
CA ILE A 79 15.63 19.75 1.74
C ILE A 79 14.92 20.95 2.37
N ILE A 80 15.59 22.10 2.48
CA ILE A 80 14.98 23.34 3.03
C ILE A 80 13.78 23.77 2.18
N LYS A 81 13.92 23.71 0.84
CA LYS A 81 12.80 24.00 -0.07
C LYS A 81 11.63 23.04 0.19
N ALA A 82 11.89 21.75 0.29
CA ALA A 82 10.87 20.74 0.54
C ALA A 82 10.15 20.96 1.88
N ILE A 83 10.87 21.35 2.93
CA ILE A 83 10.27 21.71 4.23
C ILE A 83 9.31 22.89 4.07
N ARG A 84 9.72 23.94 3.35
CA ARG A 84 8.86 25.10 3.09
C ARG A 84 7.64 24.75 2.24
N ASP A 85 7.83 23.95 1.20
CA ASP A 85 6.74 23.48 0.35
C ASP A 85 5.74 22.65 1.16
N LEU A 86 6.23 21.78 2.04
CA LEU A 86 5.39 20.96 2.93
C LEU A 86 4.62 21.85 3.92
N TYR A 87 5.30 22.80 4.58
CA TYR A 87 4.67 23.74 5.52
C TYR A 87 3.54 24.55 4.89
N ASN A 88 3.67 24.87 3.60
CA ASN A 88 2.65 25.58 2.82
C ASN A 88 1.55 24.63 2.24
N GLY A 89 1.47 23.39 2.70
CA GLY A 89 0.46 22.42 2.27
C GLY A 89 0.77 21.69 0.97
N GLY A 90 1.98 21.78 0.46
CA GLY A 90 2.45 21.01 -0.68
C GLY A 90 2.81 19.56 -0.30
N SER A 91 3.11 18.76 -1.31
CA SER A 91 3.59 17.38 -1.16
C SER A 91 4.95 17.22 -1.86
N PRO A 92 6.03 17.60 -1.22
CA PRO A 92 7.36 17.58 -1.84
C PRO A 92 7.79 16.16 -2.16
N MET A 93 8.13 15.94 -3.42
CA MET A 93 8.66 14.68 -3.94
C MET A 93 9.72 15.00 -5.00
N SER A 94 10.79 14.20 -5.07
CA SER A 94 11.68 14.28 -6.22
C SER A 94 10.90 13.94 -7.51
N PRO A 95 11.25 14.50 -8.68
CA PRO A 95 10.56 14.20 -9.94
C PRO A 95 10.48 12.69 -10.25
N TYR A 96 11.49 11.96 -9.84
CA TYR A 96 11.55 10.51 -9.97
C TYR A 96 10.51 9.81 -9.10
N ILE A 97 10.38 10.18 -7.82
CA ILE A 97 9.38 9.62 -6.89
C ILE A 97 7.97 9.99 -7.36
N ALA A 98 7.72 11.24 -7.72
CA ALA A 98 6.42 11.66 -8.22
C ALA A 98 5.99 10.86 -9.46
N ARG A 99 6.92 10.58 -10.38
CA ARG A 99 6.65 9.73 -11.55
C ARG A 99 6.31 8.29 -11.16
N LYS A 100 7.00 7.71 -10.18
CA LYS A 100 6.67 6.37 -9.66
C LYS A 100 5.26 6.33 -9.05
N VAL A 101 4.91 7.33 -8.26
CA VAL A 101 3.56 7.46 -7.68
C VAL A 101 2.50 7.54 -8.78
N ILE A 102 2.67 8.42 -9.77
CA ILE A 102 1.73 8.54 -10.90
C ILE A 102 1.64 7.23 -11.69
N SER A 103 2.78 6.60 -11.99
CA SER A 103 2.83 5.35 -12.77
C SER A 103 2.10 4.21 -12.08
N SER A 104 2.07 4.16 -10.76
CA SER A 104 1.38 3.11 -10.05
C SER A 104 -0.15 3.32 -10.04
N PHE A 105 -0.62 4.58 -9.99
CA PHE A 105 -2.05 4.84 -10.21
C PHE A 105 -2.48 4.44 -11.62
N GLN A 106 -1.64 4.71 -12.63
CA GLN A 106 -1.90 4.26 -14.00
C GLN A 106 -1.88 2.73 -14.13
N LYS A 107 -0.97 2.04 -13.45
CA LYS A 107 -0.94 0.57 -13.39
C LYS A 107 -2.12 0.01 -12.59
N SER A 108 -2.57 0.69 -11.55
CA SER A 108 -3.75 0.28 -10.76
C SER A 108 -5.04 0.37 -11.57
N THR A 109 -5.19 1.34 -12.47
CA THR A 109 -6.33 1.40 -13.40
C THR A 109 -6.29 0.28 -14.43
N THR A 110 -5.12 -0.07 -14.96
CA THR A 110 -4.96 -1.23 -15.86
C THR A 110 -5.00 -2.57 -15.12
N HIS A 111 -4.54 -2.63 -13.85
CA HIS A 111 -4.66 -3.82 -13.01
C HIS A 111 -6.07 -4.03 -12.45
N ASN A 112 -6.85 -2.96 -12.21
CA ASN A 112 -8.26 -3.11 -11.83
C ASN A 112 -9.12 -3.62 -13.00
N GLU A 113 -8.81 -3.29 -14.24
CA GLU A 113 -9.48 -3.90 -15.40
C GLU A 113 -9.02 -5.35 -15.66
N GLN A 114 -7.75 -5.69 -15.39
CA GLN A 114 -7.24 -7.06 -15.48
C GLN A 114 -7.48 -7.88 -14.22
N ALA A 115 -7.70 -7.25 -13.06
CA ALA A 115 -8.04 -7.91 -11.79
C ALA A 115 -9.53 -8.16 -11.61
N LEU A 116 -10.39 -7.71 -12.51
CA LEU A 116 -11.77 -8.17 -12.56
C LEU A 116 -11.78 -9.65 -12.91
N LEU A 117 -12.34 -10.45 -12.01
CA LEU A 117 -12.58 -11.86 -12.26
C LEU A 117 -13.40 -11.98 -13.55
N SER A 118 -12.99 -12.85 -14.45
CA SER A 118 -13.79 -13.18 -15.62
C SER A 118 -15.17 -13.69 -15.21
N ILE A 119 -16.14 -13.62 -16.09
CA ILE A 119 -17.50 -14.14 -15.84
C ILE A 119 -17.41 -15.57 -15.28
N ARG A 120 -16.55 -16.38 -15.89
CA ARG A 120 -16.38 -17.79 -15.49
C ARG A 120 -15.73 -17.97 -14.11
N GLU A 121 -14.78 -17.10 -13.76
CA GLU A 121 -14.17 -17.09 -12.44
C GLU A 121 -15.14 -16.61 -11.35
N LYS A 122 -16.01 -15.65 -11.68
CA LYS A 122 -17.11 -15.23 -10.79
C LYS A 122 -18.10 -16.38 -10.53
N GLU A 123 -18.55 -17.07 -11.58
CA GLU A 123 -19.45 -18.23 -11.46
C GLU A 123 -18.85 -19.31 -10.59
N VAL A 124 -17.57 -19.64 -10.78
CA VAL A 124 -16.85 -20.62 -9.93
C VAL A 124 -16.84 -20.16 -8.47
N LEU A 125 -16.56 -18.88 -8.23
CA LEU A 125 -16.46 -18.34 -6.86
C LEU A 125 -17.82 -18.25 -6.17
N GLU A 126 -18.88 -17.91 -6.90
CA GLU A 126 -20.27 -17.92 -6.40
C GLU A 126 -20.73 -19.32 -5.99
N LEU A 127 -20.45 -20.33 -6.82
CA LEU A 127 -20.80 -21.71 -6.51
C LEU A 127 -19.99 -22.23 -5.31
N LEU A 128 -18.73 -21.82 -5.22
CA LEU A 128 -17.86 -22.12 -4.08
C LEU A 128 -18.37 -21.46 -2.79
N ALA A 129 -18.90 -20.24 -2.88
CA ALA A 129 -19.51 -19.52 -1.76
C ALA A 129 -20.80 -20.18 -1.26
N LYS A 130 -21.53 -20.86 -2.15
CA LYS A 130 -22.71 -21.69 -1.82
C LYS A 130 -22.33 -23.04 -1.19
N GLY A 131 -21.04 -23.32 -1.00
CA GLY A 131 -20.54 -24.53 -0.35
C GLY A 131 -20.35 -25.73 -1.25
N LEU A 132 -20.50 -25.58 -2.58
CA LEU A 132 -20.35 -26.70 -3.50
C LEU A 132 -18.92 -27.23 -3.53
N LEU A 133 -18.78 -28.53 -3.72
CA LEU A 133 -17.51 -29.20 -3.95
C LEU A 133 -17.02 -28.98 -5.38
N TYR A 134 -15.73 -29.07 -5.63
CA TYR A 134 -15.15 -28.82 -6.96
C TYR A 134 -15.71 -29.73 -8.07
N LYS A 135 -16.10 -30.97 -7.72
CA LYS A 135 -16.79 -31.89 -8.65
C LYS A 135 -18.16 -31.36 -9.04
N GLU A 136 -18.95 -30.93 -8.03
CA GLU A 136 -20.29 -30.38 -8.26
C GLU A 136 -20.27 -29.08 -9.06
N ILE A 137 -19.24 -28.25 -8.84
CA ILE A 137 -19.00 -27.04 -9.64
C ILE A 137 -18.67 -27.43 -11.08
N ALA A 138 -17.81 -28.43 -11.28
CA ALA A 138 -17.45 -28.92 -12.60
C ALA A 138 -18.67 -29.42 -13.38
N ASP A 139 -19.50 -30.26 -12.75
CA ASP A 139 -20.75 -30.80 -13.33
C ASP A 139 -21.71 -29.65 -13.69
N LYS A 140 -21.91 -28.71 -12.78
CA LYS A 140 -22.83 -27.59 -12.94
C LYS A 140 -22.41 -26.61 -14.04
N LEU A 141 -21.12 -26.45 -14.23
CA LEU A 141 -20.55 -25.56 -15.23
C LEU A 141 -20.21 -26.26 -16.56
N GLY A 142 -20.39 -27.57 -16.66
CA GLY A 142 -20.07 -28.36 -17.87
C GLY A 142 -18.57 -28.37 -18.19
N VAL A 143 -17.72 -28.42 -17.17
CA VAL A 143 -16.25 -28.40 -17.33
C VAL A 143 -15.63 -29.56 -16.52
N THR A 144 -14.32 -29.78 -16.71
CA THR A 144 -13.62 -30.80 -15.92
C THR A 144 -13.24 -30.27 -14.53
N HIS A 145 -13.05 -31.18 -13.58
CA HIS A 145 -12.55 -30.86 -12.23
C HIS A 145 -11.20 -30.10 -12.28
N GLU A 146 -10.34 -30.48 -13.23
CA GLU A 146 -9.05 -29.79 -13.42
C GLU A 146 -9.22 -28.36 -13.94
N THR A 147 -10.25 -28.11 -14.75
CA THR A 147 -10.59 -26.76 -15.22
C THR A 147 -11.04 -25.87 -14.04
N VAL A 148 -11.85 -26.41 -13.11
CA VAL A 148 -12.24 -25.69 -11.90
C VAL A 148 -11.03 -25.34 -11.02
N LYS A 149 -10.10 -26.28 -10.83
CA LYS A 149 -8.86 -26.02 -10.10
C LYS A 149 -8.02 -24.92 -10.77
N LYS A 150 -7.94 -24.92 -12.11
CA LYS A 150 -7.23 -23.89 -12.87
C LYS A 150 -7.88 -22.51 -12.67
N HIS A 151 -9.21 -22.43 -12.70
CA HIS A 151 -9.93 -21.18 -12.40
C HIS A 151 -9.64 -20.70 -10.97
N LEU A 152 -9.67 -21.59 -9.97
CA LEU A 152 -9.38 -21.24 -8.59
C LEU A 152 -7.95 -20.74 -8.41
N LYS A 153 -6.97 -21.37 -9.07
CA LYS A 153 -5.59 -20.88 -9.05
C LYS A 153 -5.50 -19.45 -9.60
N ASN A 154 -6.15 -19.18 -10.73
CA ASN A 154 -6.18 -17.85 -11.33
C ASN A 154 -6.90 -16.84 -10.43
N ILE A 155 -8.02 -17.22 -9.80
CA ILE A 155 -8.75 -16.41 -8.83
C ILE A 155 -7.84 -16.04 -7.64
N TYR A 156 -7.12 -17.00 -7.07
CA TYR A 156 -6.23 -16.74 -5.94
C TYR A 156 -5.11 -15.79 -6.32
N GLN A 157 -4.53 -15.93 -7.51
CA GLN A 157 -3.53 -15.01 -8.04
C GLN A 157 -4.10 -13.60 -8.23
N LYS A 158 -5.27 -13.47 -8.87
CA LYS A 158 -5.92 -12.19 -9.15
C LYS A 158 -6.38 -11.46 -7.89
N LEU A 159 -6.86 -12.21 -6.91
CA LEU A 159 -7.31 -11.67 -5.62
C LEU A 159 -6.16 -11.51 -4.60
N HIS A 160 -4.94 -11.91 -4.93
CA HIS A 160 -3.80 -11.91 -4.01
C HIS A 160 -4.11 -12.61 -2.68
N VAL A 161 -4.65 -13.84 -2.77
CA VAL A 161 -5.01 -14.68 -1.62
C VAL A 161 -4.41 -16.07 -1.76
N GLN A 162 -4.27 -16.80 -0.65
CA GLN A 162 -3.59 -18.10 -0.63
C GLN A 162 -4.56 -19.29 -0.50
N ASN A 163 -5.79 -19.04 -0.07
CA ASN A 163 -6.74 -20.12 0.20
C ASN A 163 -8.20 -19.74 -0.08
N LYS A 164 -9.07 -20.76 -0.01
CA LYS A 164 -10.52 -20.65 -0.25
C LYS A 164 -11.18 -19.62 0.67
N ILE A 165 -10.83 -19.62 1.96
CA ILE A 165 -11.48 -18.77 2.97
C ILE A 165 -11.17 -17.30 2.69
N GLU A 166 -9.92 -16.99 2.43
CA GLU A 166 -9.48 -15.64 2.05
C GLU A 166 -10.17 -15.16 0.76
N ALA A 167 -10.25 -16.05 -0.26
CA ALA A 167 -10.91 -15.73 -1.52
C ALA A 167 -12.39 -15.40 -1.32
N LEU A 168 -13.11 -16.18 -0.52
CA LEU A 168 -14.52 -15.96 -0.23
C LEU A 168 -14.77 -14.70 0.60
N ASN A 169 -13.91 -14.42 1.58
CA ASN A 169 -14.02 -13.20 2.38
C ASN A 169 -13.79 -11.95 1.50
N LYS A 170 -12.79 -11.99 0.64
CA LYS A 170 -12.50 -10.87 -0.27
C LYS A 170 -13.59 -10.68 -1.32
N PHE A 171 -14.18 -11.75 -1.82
CA PHE A 171 -15.30 -11.71 -2.77
C PHE A 171 -16.58 -11.09 -2.18
N LYS A 172 -16.85 -11.27 -0.90
CA LYS A 172 -17.99 -10.65 -0.22
C LYS A 172 -17.86 -9.13 -0.02
N LEU A 173 -16.66 -8.61 -0.21
CA LEU A 173 -16.34 -7.18 -0.11
C LEU A 173 -16.32 -6.47 -1.47
N LEU A 174 -16.46 -7.19 -2.57
CA LEU A 174 -16.57 -6.71 -3.95
C LEU A 174 -18.04 -6.62 -4.38
#